data_a7049f6c1462fe8e7d2aba49e562d541
#
_entry.id   a7049f6c1462fe8e7d2aba49e562d541
#
_cell.length_a   1.000
_cell.length_b   1.000
_cell.length_c   1.000
_cell.angle_alpha   90.00
_cell.angle_beta   90.00
_cell.angle_gamma   90.00
#
_symmetry.space_group_name_H-M   'P 1'
#
loop_
_entity.id
_entity.type
_entity.pdbx_description
1 polymer ?
#
loop_
_entity_poly.entity_id
_entity_poly.type
_entity_poly.pdbx_seq_one_letter_code
_entity_poly.pdbx_strand_id
1 'polypeptide(L)'
;MIADGFVLTGLDGRVEQAGVWGPVPVPFQIHGVRPDACGVRGPGGLIAFTEAKTHDDVDNAHTRAQLRVLGHARMRDGKTRCPLYIAVPRSAAYALDRVLVDVGLIGSSHVRRLHVPSVLLGD
;
A
#
# COMPACT_ATOMS: atom_id res chain seq x y z
N MET A 1 -3.85 1.60 -7.70
CA MET A 1 -2.53 2.17 -8.11
C MET A 1 -2.38 2.23 -9.62
N ILE A 2 -2.47 1.11 -10.32
CA ILE A 2 -2.33 1.06 -11.78
C ILE A 2 -3.42 1.88 -12.48
N ALA A 3 -4.66 1.81 -12.01
CA ALA A 3 -5.78 2.59 -12.56
C ALA A 3 -5.55 4.10 -12.48
N ASP A 4 -4.71 4.57 -11.56
CA ASP A 4 -4.35 5.98 -11.41
C ASP A 4 -3.09 6.36 -12.21
N GLY A 5 -2.63 5.49 -13.11
CA GLY A 5 -1.53 5.78 -14.02
C GLY A 5 -0.14 5.40 -13.48
N PHE A 6 -0.04 4.71 -12.37
CA PHE A 6 1.25 4.24 -11.87
C PHE A 6 1.70 3.00 -12.62
N VAL A 7 2.98 2.95 -12.98
CA VAL A 7 3.61 1.79 -13.57
C VAL A 7 4.21 0.94 -12.44
N LEU A 8 3.85 -0.33 -12.40
CA LEU A 8 4.34 -1.26 -11.39
C LEU A 8 5.85 -1.44 -11.52
N THR A 9 6.59 -1.17 -10.45
CA THR A 9 8.05 -1.28 -10.41
C THR A 9 8.54 -2.28 -9.37
N GLY A 10 7.67 -2.74 -8.47
CA GLY A 10 8.00 -3.75 -7.48
C GLY A 10 6.76 -4.52 -7.07
N LEU A 11 6.93 -5.82 -6.83
CA LEU A 11 5.85 -6.72 -6.44
C LEU A 11 6.41 -7.79 -5.50
N ASP A 12 5.76 -8.00 -4.35
CA ASP A 12 6.14 -9.07 -3.43
C ASP A 12 5.96 -10.41 -4.12
N GLY A 13 6.94 -11.31 -3.98
CA GLY A 13 6.96 -12.62 -4.63
C GLY A 13 5.82 -13.56 -4.24
N ARG A 14 5.01 -13.20 -3.24
CA ARG A 14 3.79 -13.93 -2.87
C ARG A 14 2.61 -13.62 -3.77
N VAL A 15 2.67 -12.52 -4.51
CA VAL A 15 1.59 -12.09 -5.39
C VAL A 15 1.88 -12.64 -6.79
N GLU A 16 0.88 -13.28 -7.40
CA GLU A 16 1.00 -13.74 -8.77
C GLU A 16 1.25 -12.57 -9.71
N GLN A 17 2.25 -12.72 -10.59
CA GLN A 17 2.63 -11.69 -11.54
C GLN A 17 1.88 -11.82 -12.87
N ALA A 18 0.66 -12.36 -12.85
CA ALA A 18 -0.15 -12.53 -14.04
C ALA A 18 -0.38 -11.19 -14.75
N GLY A 19 -0.13 -11.15 -16.06
CA GLY A 19 -0.33 -9.95 -16.87
C GLY A 19 0.82 -8.94 -16.81
N VAL A 20 1.88 -9.25 -16.11
CA VAL A 20 3.09 -8.42 -16.05
C VAL A 20 4.10 -8.91 -17.08
N TRP A 21 4.69 -7.99 -17.83
CA TRP A 21 5.71 -8.31 -18.83
C TRP A 21 7.05 -8.53 -18.13
N GLY A 22 7.47 -9.79 -18.10
CA GLY A 22 8.72 -10.19 -17.48
C GLY A 22 8.68 -10.16 -15.94
N PRO A 23 9.78 -10.52 -15.28
CA PRO A 23 9.86 -10.52 -13.83
C PRO A 23 9.86 -9.09 -13.28
N VAL A 24 9.02 -8.86 -12.26
CA VAL A 24 9.01 -7.60 -11.52
C VAL A 24 9.85 -7.81 -10.26
N PRO A 25 10.80 -6.89 -9.97
CA PRO A 25 11.62 -7.03 -8.78
C PRO A 25 10.79 -6.91 -7.51
N VAL A 26 11.33 -7.42 -6.40
CA VAL A 26 10.74 -7.23 -5.07
C VAL A 26 10.81 -5.73 -4.72
N PRO A 27 9.79 -5.15 -4.07
CA PRO A 27 9.83 -3.75 -3.67
C PRO A 27 11.01 -3.47 -2.73
N PHE A 28 11.57 -2.27 -2.81
CA PHE A 28 12.58 -1.84 -1.86
C PHE A 28 11.98 -1.65 -0.46
N GLN A 29 12.84 -1.69 0.56
CA GLN A 29 12.42 -1.46 1.94
C GLN A 29 12.56 0.02 2.30
N ILE A 30 11.62 0.51 3.12
CA ILE A 30 11.68 1.83 3.73
C ILE A 30 11.66 1.62 5.24
N HIS A 31 12.73 2.01 5.92
CA HIS A 31 12.86 1.83 7.37
C HIS A 31 12.51 0.40 7.82
N GLY A 32 12.98 -0.58 7.04
CA GLY A 32 12.75 -2.00 7.34
C GLY A 32 11.38 -2.54 6.90
N VAL A 33 10.53 -1.71 6.30
CA VAL A 33 9.21 -2.12 5.82
C VAL A 33 9.23 -2.30 4.30
N ARG A 34 8.77 -3.46 3.83
CA ARG A 34 8.61 -3.74 2.41
C ARG A 34 7.13 -3.73 2.06
N PRO A 35 6.67 -2.82 1.17
CA PRO A 35 5.28 -2.85 0.74
C PRO A 35 5.00 -4.07 -0.14
N ASP A 36 3.73 -4.45 -0.27
CA ASP A 36 3.34 -5.55 -1.17
C ASP A 36 3.59 -5.18 -2.63
N ALA A 37 3.42 -3.93 -2.99
CA ALA A 37 3.71 -3.43 -4.32
C ALA A 37 4.16 -1.98 -4.27
N CYS A 38 4.90 -1.55 -5.27
CA CYS A 38 5.22 -0.15 -5.49
C CYS A 38 5.17 0.18 -6.98
N GLY A 39 4.99 1.44 -7.29
CA GLY A 39 4.92 1.93 -8.66
C GLY A 39 5.38 3.38 -8.77
N VAL A 40 5.58 3.84 -9.99
CA VAL A 40 5.97 5.21 -10.28
C VAL A 40 5.08 5.83 -11.33
N ARG A 41 4.92 7.14 -11.27
CA ARG A 41 4.11 7.90 -12.22
C ARG A 41 4.78 9.22 -12.56
N GLY A 42 4.68 9.58 -13.86
CA GLY A 42 5.06 10.88 -14.37
C GLY A 42 6.55 11.12 -14.45
N PRO A 43 6.95 12.27 -15.04
CA PRO A 43 8.36 12.60 -15.23
C PRO A 43 9.11 12.86 -13.91
N GLY A 44 8.39 13.22 -12.85
CA GLY A 44 8.96 13.39 -11.51
C GLY A 44 9.18 12.07 -10.77
N GLY A 45 8.71 10.94 -11.31
CA GLY A 45 8.89 9.64 -10.68
C GLY A 45 8.19 9.50 -9.34
N LEU A 46 6.97 10.06 -9.20
CA LEU A 46 6.18 9.94 -7.97
C LEU A 46 6.01 8.47 -7.60
N ILE A 47 6.45 8.11 -6.40
CA ILE A 47 6.41 6.74 -5.90
C ILE A 47 5.11 6.52 -5.11
N ALA A 48 4.43 5.42 -5.39
CA ALA A 48 3.26 4.98 -4.65
C ALA A 48 3.49 3.57 -4.10
N PHE A 49 2.84 3.28 -2.97
CA PHE A 49 2.89 1.98 -2.31
C PHE A 49 1.51 1.35 -2.24
N THR A 50 1.46 0.04 -2.22
CA THR A 50 0.23 -0.73 -1.99
C THR A 50 0.47 -1.75 -0.89
N GLU A 51 -0.46 -1.82 0.06
CA GLU A 51 -0.55 -2.85 1.08
C GLU A 51 -1.90 -3.54 0.99
N ALA A 52 -1.90 -4.86 0.99
CA ALA A 52 -3.11 -5.67 1.05
C ALA A 52 -3.16 -6.39 2.39
N LYS A 53 -4.31 -6.34 3.06
CA LYS A 53 -4.51 -7.00 4.34
C LYS A 53 -5.80 -7.79 4.33
N THR A 54 -5.74 -9.01 4.87
CA THR A 54 -6.93 -9.82 5.12
C THR A 54 -7.71 -9.25 6.30
N HIS A 55 -8.94 -9.70 6.48
CA HIS A 55 -9.78 -9.27 7.59
C HIS A 55 -9.07 -9.41 8.95
N ASP A 56 -8.38 -10.53 9.15
CA ASP A 56 -7.74 -10.83 10.43
C ASP A 56 -6.41 -10.10 10.66
N ASP A 57 -5.80 -9.56 9.60
CA ASP A 57 -4.48 -8.94 9.67
C ASP A 57 -4.50 -7.41 9.74
N VAL A 58 -5.67 -6.80 9.73
CA VAL A 58 -5.76 -5.33 9.70
C VAL A 58 -5.43 -4.74 11.06
N ASP A 59 -6.12 -5.16 12.10
CA ASP A 59 -6.05 -4.51 13.41
C ASP A 59 -5.03 -5.19 14.32
N ASN A 60 -3.77 -4.86 14.11
CA ASN A 60 -2.68 -5.35 14.95
C ASN A 60 -1.50 -4.38 14.95
N ALA A 61 -0.53 -4.62 15.84
CA ALA A 61 0.63 -3.76 15.99
C ALA A 61 1.54 -3.77 14.75
N HIS A 62 1.65 -4.90 14.09
CA HIS A 62 2.47 -5.04 12.88
C HIS A 62 1.94 -4.17 11.74
N THR A 63 0.64 -4.20 11.49
CA THR A 63 0.01 -3.36 10.49
C THR A 63 0.17 -1.88 10.81
N ARG A 64 0.00 -1.49 12.08
CA ARG A 64 0.24 -0.10 12.49
C ARG A 64 1.66 0.34 12.21
N ALA A 65 2.64 -0.50 12.53
CA ALA A 65 4.05 -0.20 12.26
C ALA A 65 4.31 -0.02 10.76
N GLN A 66 3.76 -0.89 9.92
CA GLN A 66 3.89 -0.78 8.46
C GLN A 66 3.27 0.51 7.94
N LEU A 67 2.04 0.81 8.34
CA LEU A 67 1.33 1.99 7.83
C LEU A 67 1.92 3.30 8.35
N ARG A 68 2.52 3.32 9.55
CA ARG A 68 3.26 4.49 10.01
C ARG A 68 4.41 4.82 9.08
N VAL A 69 5.13 3.80 8.62
CA VAL A 69 6.26 4.01 7.69
C VAL A 69 5.74 4.40 6.31
N LEU A 70 4.88 3.58 5.72
CA LEU A 70 4.45 3.79 4.33
C LEU A 70 3.56 5.02 4.17
N GLY A 71 2.69 5.28 5.13
CA GLY A 71 1.73 6.39 5.06
C GLY A 71 2.34 7.75 5.36
N HIS A 72 3.52 7.80 5.96
CA HIS A 72 4.24 9.05 6.23
C HIS A 72 5.49 9.20 5.36
N ALA A 73 5.71 8.29 4.41
CA ALA A 73 6.82 8.38 3.48
C ALA A 73 6.68 9.60 2.56
N ARG A 74 7.80 10.23 2.28
CA ARG A 74 7.85 11.41 1.42
C ARG A 74 8.89 11.21 0.33
N MET A 75 8.69 11.90 -0.79
CA MET A 75 9.68 12.00 -1.84
C MET A 75 10.93 12.74 -1.33
N ARG A 76 12.00 12.74 -2.12
CA ARG A 76 13.27 13.40 -1.75
C ARG A 76 13.14 14.88 -1.42
N ASP A 77 12.12 15.56 -1.95
CA ASP A 77 11.87 16.96 -1.64
C ASP A 77 11.46 17.18 -0.18
N GLY A 78 11.18 16.11 0.57
CA GLY A 78 10.74 16.17 1.96
C GLY A 78 9.33 16.72 2.16
N LYS A 79 8.60 17.00 1.08
CA LYS A 79 7.27 17.62 1.09
C LYS A 79 6.20 16.76 0.46
N THR A 80 6.46 16.22 -0.73
CA THR A 80 5.49 15.43 -1.49
C THR A 80 5.31 14.08 -0.83
N ARG A 81 4.08 13.78 -0.40
CA ARG A 81 3.76 12.48 0.21
C ARG A 81 3.61 11.43 -0.87
N CYS A 82 4.14 10.24 -0.58
CA CYS A 82 3.96 9.08 -1.44
C CYS A 82 2.54 8.55 -1.27
N PRO A 83 1.73 8.43 -2.35
CA PRO A 83 0.42 7.82 -2.23
C PRO A 83 0.50 6.41 -1.68
N LEU A 84 -0.45 6.07 -0.80
CA LEU A 84 -0.56 4.75 -0.19
C LEU A 84 -1.94 4.17 -0.51
N TYR A 85 -1.94 3.02 -1.16
CA TYR A 85 -3.16 2.25 -1.47
C TYR A 85 -3.27 1.10 -0.49
N ILE A 86 -4.41 1.00 0.20
CA ILE A 86 -4.66 -0.06 1.17
C ILE A 86 -5.86 -0.87 0.69
N ALA A 87 -5.61 -2.13 0.33
CA ALA A 87 -6.63 -3.05 -0.16
C ALA A 87 -7.06 -3.97 0.98
N VAL A 88 -8.34 -3.90 1.36
CA VAL A 88 -8.92 -4.72 2.43
C VAL A 88 -10.30 -5.21 2.02
N PRO A 89 -10.79 -6.31 2.58
CA PRO A 89 -12.19 -6.69 2.39
C PRO A 89 -13.11 -5.67 3.07
N ARG A 90 -14.32 -5.52 2.55
CA ARG A 90 -15.28 -4.55 3.07
C ARG A 90 -15.58 -4.78 4.56
N SER A 91 -15.58 -6.03 5.00
CA SER A 91 -15.78 -6.40 6.41
C SER A 91 -14.74 -5.81 7.35
N ALA A 92 -13.57 -5.41 6.84
CA ALA A 92 -12.47 -4.84 7.63
C ALA A 92 -12.48 -3.30 7.66
N ALA A 93 -13.50 -2.65 7.10
CA ALA A 93 -13.53 -1.19 6.97
C ALA A 93 -13.40 -0.47 8.33
N TYR A 94 -14.14 -0.92 9.35
CA TYR A 94 -14.07 -0.29 10.68
C TYR A 94 -12.74 -0.56 11.38
N ALA A 95 -12.20 -1.77 11.23
CA ALA A 95 -10.87 -2.08 11.76
C ALA A 95 -9.81 -1.17 11.15
N LEU A 96 -9.89 -0.96 9.84
CA LEU A 96 -8.98 -0.05 9.14
C LEU A 96 -9.14 1.39 9.62
N ASP A 97 -10.37 1.86 9.86
CA ASP A 97 -10.60 3.20 10.41
C ASP A 97 -9.84 3.40 11.73
N ARG A 98 -9.95 2.43 12.65
CA ARG A 98 -9.24 2.50 13.93
C ARG A 98 -7.73 2.57 13.75
N VAL A 99 -7.20 1.73 12.86
CA VAL A 99 -5.76 1.72 12.58
C VAL A 99 -5.32 3.06 12.01
N LEU A 100 -6.05 3.61 11.04
CA LEU A 100 -5.71 4.89 10.43
C LEU A 100 -5.76 6.05 11.43
N VAL A 101 -6.71 6.03 12.35
CA VAL A 101 -6.74 7.01 13.45
C VAL A 101 -5.47 6.90 14.30
N ASP A 102 -5.11 5.68 14.70
CA ASP A 102 -3.96 5.46 15.59
C ASP A 102 -2.64 5.86 14.96
N VAL A 103 -2.51 5.73 13.65
CA VAL A 103 -1.26 6.08 12.95
C VAL A 103 -1.28 7.49 12.34
N GLY A 104 -2.35 8.25 12.57
CA GLY A 104 -2.44 9.64 12.12
C GLY A 104 -2.69 9.80 10.62
N LEU A 105 -3.35 8.84 9.99
CA LEU A 105 -3.60 8.85 8.54
C LEU A 105 -5.08 8.99 8.16
N ILE A 106 -6.00 9.01 9.14
CA ILE A 106 -7.42 9.14 8.83
C ILE A 106 -7.69 10.46 8.11
N GLY A 107 -8.46 10.43 7.03
CA GLY A 107 -8.78 11.61 6.26
C GLY A 107 -7.65 12.17 5.39
N SER A 108 -6.49 11.52 5.37
CA SER A 108 -5.36 11.96 4.54
C SER A 108 -5.63 11.71 3.05
N SER A 109 -5.45 12.74 2.22
CA SER A 109 -5.80 12.66 0.79
C SER A 109 -4.90 11.74 -0.02
N HIS A 110 -3.67 11.49 0.45
CA HIS A 110 -2.73 10.59 -0.23
C HIS A 110 -2.97 9.11 0.10
N VAL A 111 -3.84 8.81 1.06
CA VAL A 111 -4.22 7.43 1.41
C VAL A 111 -5.49 7.06 0.68
N ARG A 112 -5.43 6.00 -0.13
CA ARG A 112 -6.54 5.49 -0.93
C ARG A 112 -6.94 4.11 -0.44
N ARG A 113 -8.21 3.94 -0.14
CA ARG A 113 -8.75 2.68 0.37
C ARG A 113 -9.44 1.93 -0.75
N LEU A 114 -9.08 0.66 -0.92
CA LEU A 114 -9.68 -0.23 -1.91
C LEU A 114 -10.40 -1.35 -1.18
N HIS A 115 -11.68 -1.52 -1.47
CA HIS A 115 -12.47 -2.62 -0.92
C HIS A 115 -12.50 -3.73 -1.96
N VAL A 116 -11.96 -4.88 -1.61
CA VAL A 116 -11.85 -6.03 -2.50
C VAL A 116 -12.56 -7.24 -1.91
N PRO A 117 -13.06 -8.17 -2.74
CA PRO A 117 -13.64 -9.41 -2.23
C PRO A 117 -12.60 -10.21 -1.41
N SER A 118 -13.02 -10.77 -0.27
CA SER A 118 -12.14 -11.53 0.61
C SER A 118 -11.45 -12.69 -0.10
N VAL A 119 -12.09 -13.31 -1.06
CA VAL A 119 -11.52 -14.42 -1.83
C VAL A 119 -10.24 -14.00 -2.58
N LEU A 120 -10.13 -12.74 -2.99
CA LEU A 120 -8.94 -12.23 -3.68
C LEU A 120 -7.79 -11.96 -2.71
N LEU A 121 -8.06 -11.92 -1.42
CA LEU A 121 -7.05 -11.72 -0.37
C LEU A 121 -6.71 -13.01 0.37
N GLY A 122 -7.32 -14.13 0.00
CA GLY A 122 -7.05 -15.42 0.61
C GLY A 122 -7.73 -15.64 1.95
N ASP A 123 -8.73 -14.85 2.28
CA ASP A 123 -9.50 -14.98 3.55
C ASP A 123 -10.36 -16.24 3.58
#